data_56dd3f4e0d46894273f7c129c92907b6
#
_entry.id   56dd3f4e0d46894273f7c129c92907b6
#
_cell.length_a   1.000
_cell.length_b   1.000
_cell.length_c   1.000
_cell.angle_alpha   90.00
_cell.angle_beta   90.00
_cell.angle_gamma   90.00
#
_symmetry.space_group_name_H-M   'P 1'
#
loop_
_entity.id
_entity.type
_entity.pdbx_description
1 polymer ?
#
loop_
_entity_poly.entity_id
_entity_poly.type
_entity_poly.pdbx_seq_one_letter_code
_entity_poly.pdbx_strand_id
1 'polypeptide(L)'
;MLVATGNTPLSLSLSLSLCQTKSLTSSPQPPSRSAYTLSASVFSFLDPHPFHLNPMSHFVNFRLFSLFHTVKTLPFSTHQTGTVDTLCTHLHQSNGSFENSLSKVKPKLNSQCVIQVLNSCHPKQPQLGVRFFVWAGFQSGYRHSAYMYTKACNLLGIRHNPHIIRDVVRSYEAEGCLVTVNMFREVLKLCKEAQLADVALWVLRKMQYSFNLHADTVMYNVVIRLCCKKGDIQMAEKLTREMSFNGLCPDLITYMAIVEGLCHAGRSEDAYSVLKVMRVHGCSPNLVILSAILDGMCRSGSMDRALELLDEMEKGGDCTPNVVTYTSVIQSFCKRGQWTEALDILDRMRALGCNANHVTVFTFVESLCAEGRVEEAYELMDKFAVEHGVSYGDCYSSLVISLIRIKKLEEAEKLFKEMLAGDVKLDTLASSLLLKELSVKDRVLDGFYLLEAIENKGCLSSIDSDIYSILLIGLCQRSHLTEATKLTKIMLKRSVLLQPPYKDDVIDILLKSGXKRSCEPVDWHT
;
A
#
# COMPACT_ATOMS: atom_id res chain seq x y z
N MET A 1 30.60 -49.38 7.39
CA MET A 1 30.89 -47.95 7.19
C MET A 1 29.76 -47.31 6.40
N LEU A 2 28.78 -46.80 7.12
CA LEU A 2 27.64 -46.04 6.55
C LEU A 2 27.34 -44.92 7.55
N VAL A 3 27.63 -43.72 7.13
CA VAL A 3 27.33 -42.50 7.92
C VAL A 3 25.89 -42.09 7.59
N ALA A 4 25.01 -42.29 8.53
CA ALA A 4 23.63 -41.80 8.43
C ALA A 4 23.59 -40.40 9.06
N THR A 5 23.37 -39.39 8.24
CA THR A 5 23.04 -38.04 8.72
C THR A 5 21.56 -38.00 9.05
N GLY A 6 21.25 -38.12 10.33
CA GLY A 6 19.87 -38.00 10.81
C GLY A 6 19.49 -36.55 11.00
N ASN A 7 18.54 -36.08 10.22
CA ASN A 7 17.80 -34.84 10.53
C ASN A 7 16.77 -35.16 11.61
N THR A 8 17.07 -34.77 12.83
CA THR A 8 16.07 -34.83 13.92
C THR A 8 15.14 -33.63 13.82
N PRO A 9 13.84 -33.82 13.88
CA PRO A 9 12.91 -32.69 14.00
C PRO A 9 13.16 -31.98 15.33
N LEU A 10 13.33 -30.69 15.27
CA LEU A 10 13.50 -29.82 16.44
C LEU A 10 12.28 -29.97 17.37
N SER A 11 12.47 -30.71 18.44
CA SER A 11 11.48 -30.79 19.50
C SER A 11 11.44 -29.44 20.21
N LEU A 12 10.35 -28.72 20.02
CA LEU A 12 9.98 -27.59 20.87
C LEU A 12 9.54 -28.14 22.24
N SER A 13 10.50 -28.62 23.03
CA SER A 13 10.24 -28.90 24.42
C SER A 13 10.37 -27.58 25.21
N LEU A 14 9.25 -26.90 25.31
CA LEU A 14 9.11 -25.73 26.15
C LEU A 14 8.88 -26.16 27.59
N SER A 15 9.77 -25.73 28.43
CA SER A 15 9.63 -25.86 29.87
C SER A 15 8.37 -25.11 30.33
N LEU A 16 7.36 -25.88 30.69
CA LEU A 16 6.13 -25.41 31.32
C LEU A 16 6.43 -24.95 32.75
N SER A 17 6.59 -23.68 32.95
CA SER A 17 6.34 -23.12 34.30
C SER A 17 6.14 -21.62 34.25
N LEU A 18 5.07 -21.21 34.87
CA LEU A 18 4.75 -19.84 35.31
C LEU A 18 4.16 -18.89 34.27
N CYS A 19 2.88 -19.10 34.01
CA CYS A 19 1.96 -17.97 33.81
C CYS A 19 0.56 -18.41 34.24
N GLN A 20 0.33 -18.49 35.54
CA GLN A 20 -1.03 -18.58 36.07
C GLN A 20 -1.39 -17.27 36.77
N THR A 21 -2.59 -16.83 36.45
CA THR A 21 -3.43 -15.85 37.13
C THR A 21 -3.16 -14.38 36.87
N LYS A 22 -4.04 -13.79 36.06
CA LYS A 22 -4.89 -12.67 36.52
C LYS A 22 -6.00 -12.43 35.49
N SER A 23 -7.19 -12.92 35.81
CA SER A 23 -8.42 -12.55 35.09
C SER A 23 -8.95 -11.22 35.64
N LEU A 24 -9.10 -10.25 34.77
CA LEU A 24 -9.91 -9.08 35.09
C LEU A 24 -10.89 -8.84 33.94
N THR A 25 -12.14 -8.89 34.29
CA THR A 25 -13.31 -8.73 33.46
C THR A 25 -13.49 -7.27 33.00
N SER A 26 -13.53 -7.05 31.72
CA SER A 26 -14.17 -5.85 31.15
C SER A 26 -14.70 -6.16 29.76
N SER A 27 -15.96 -5.87 29.57
CA SER A 27 -16.70 -6.11 28.35
C SER A 27 -16.24 -5.20 27.20
N PRO A 28 -16.12 -5.71 25.96
CA PRO A 28 -15.70 -4.89 24.83
C PRO A 28 -16.87 -4.21 24.12
N GLN A 29 -16.68 -2.95 23.75
CA GLN A 29 -17.55 -2.23 22.83
C GLN A 29 -17.16 -2.57 21.36
N PRO A 30 -18.11 -2.53 20.42
CA PRO A 30 -17.83 -2.93 19.04
C PRO A 30 -17.00 -1.89 18.26
N PRO A 31 -16.13 -2.33 17.37
CA PRO A 31 -15.24 -1.43 16.62
C PRO A 31 -15.96 -0.76 15.43
N SER A 32 -15.61 0.49 15.20
CA SER A 32 -16.07 1.29 14.07
C SER A 32 -15.47 0.78 12.74
N ARG A 33 -16.25 0.88 11.68
CA ARG A 33 -15.89 0.48 10.31
C ARG A 33 -14.67 1.25 9.79
N SER A 34 -13.56 0.58 9.59
CA SER A 34 -12.45 1.15 8.82
C SER A 34 -12.38 0.50 7.44
N ALA A 35 -12.32 1.34 6.42
CA ALA A 35 -12.22 0.92 5.03
C ALA A 35 -10.84 0.31 4.74
N TYR A 36 -10.83 -0.87 4.13
CA TYR A 36 -9.62 -1.51 3.66
C TYR A 36 -9.17 -0.85 2.36
N THR A 37 -8.06 -0.14 2.39
CA THR A 37 -7.40 0.35 1.19
C THR A 37 -6.42 -0.71 0.70
N LEU A 38 -6.67 -1.23 -0.49
CA LEU A 38 -5.74 -2.10 -1.20
C LEU A 38 -4.48 -1.32 -1.62
N SER A 39 -3.35 -1.86 -1.24
CA SER A 39 -2.02 -1.30 -1.52
C SER A 39 -1.76 -1.15 -3.02
N ALA A 40 -1.51 0.06 -3.45
CA ALA A 40 -1.11 0.38 -4.83
C ALA A 40 0.39 0.04 -5.03
N SER A 41 0.68 -1.19 -5.40
CA SER A 41 2.05 -1.60 -5.76
C SER A 41 2.11 -2.23 -7.16
N VAL A 42 1.65 -1.49 -8.17
CA VAL A 42 1.82 -1.89 -9.59
C VAL A 42 2.15 -0.66 -10.45
N PHE A 43 3.13 0.13 -10.03
CA PHE A 43 3.62 1.23 -10.85
C PHE A 43 5.14 1.24 -10.92
N SER A 44 5.70 0.43 -11.79
CA SER A 44 7.04 0.66 -12.33
C SER A 44 7.16 -0.07 -13.65
N PHE A 45 7.32 0.67 -14.68
CA PHE A 45 7.88 0.37 -16.01
C PHE A 45 7.20 1.16 -17.12
N LEU A 46 7.78 2.28 -17.47
CA LEU A 46 7.64 2.87 -18.82
C LEU A 46 8.79 3.87 -19.06
N ASP A 47 9.68 3.54 -19.98
CA ASP A 47 10.72 4.42 -20.49
C ASP A 47 10.15 5.42 -21.52
N PRO A 48 10.56 6.69 -21.50
CA PRO A 48 10.08 7.67 -22.47
C PRO A 48 10.96 7.70 -23.74
N HIS A 49 10.34 7.44 -24.90
CA HIS A 49 10.97 7.66 -26.20
C HIS A 49 10.52 8.99 -26.82
N PRO A 50 11.40 9.73 -27.49
CA PRO A 50 11.07 11.04 -28.08
C PRO A 50 10.44 10.93 -29.46
N PHE A 51 9.39 11.72 -29.72
CA PHE A 51 8.71 11.83 -31.01
C PHE A 51 8.88 13.21 -31.65
N HIS A 52 8.99 13.23 -32.99
CA HIS A 52 9.13 14.44 -33.82
C HIS A 52 7.79 15.11 -34.15
N LEU A 53 7.75 16.42 -34.12
CA LEU A 53 6.54 17.26 -34.34
C LEU A 53 6.56 18.03 -35.66
N ASN A 54 5.39 18.15 -36.30
CA ASN A 54 5.12 18.97 -37.48
C ASN A 54 4.19 20.16 -37.10
N PRO A 55 4.44 21.38 -37.58
CA PRO A 55 3.70 22.55 -37.13
C PRO A 55 2.59 23.02 -38.10
N MET A 56 1.38 23.11 -37.63
CA MET A 56 0.31 24.01 -38.19
C MET A 56 -0.94 24.10 -37.31
N SER A 57 -1.22 25.23 -36.72
CA SER A 57 -2.55 25.87 -36.59
C SER A 57 -2.61 26.97 -35.53
N HIS A 58 -2.97 28.13 -35.98
CA HIS A 58 -2.93 29.36 -35.19
C HIS A 58 -4.33 29.88 -34.85
N PHE A 59 -5.10 29.49 -33.95
CA PHE A 59 -6.26 30.31 -33.52
C PHE A 59 -6.99 29.89 -32.22
N VAL A 60 -6.64 28.79 -31.60
CA VAL A 60 -7.42 28.28 -30.44
C VAL A 60 -6.74 28.50 -29.08
N ASN A 61 -5.52 29.05 -29.08
CA ASN A 61 -4.67 29.04 -27.89
C ASN A 61 -5.05 30.05 -26.78
N PHE A 62 -5.84 31.08 -27.08
CA PHE A 62 -6.11 32.15 -26.13
C PHE A 62 -7.07 31.74 -24.98
N ARG A 63 -8.00 30.84 -25.25
CA ARG A 63 -8.99 30.41 -24.26
C ARG A 63 -8.46 29.36 -23.26
N LEU A 64 -7.50 28.55 -23.68
CA LEU A 64 -6.89 27.54 -22.79
C LEU A 64 -6.03 28.18 -21.68
N PHE A 65 -5.28 29.22 -22.02
CA PHE A 65 -4.37 29.89 -21.09
C PHE A 65 -5.13 30.63 -19.98
N SER A 66 -6.28 31.27 -20.30
CA SER A 66 -7.05 32.01 -19.31
C SER A 66 -7.80 31.09 -18.33
N LEU A 67 -8.09 29.85 -18.75
CA LEU A 67 -8.78 28.88 -17.90
C LEU A 67 -7.88 28.29 -16.80
N PHE A 68 -6.56 28.20 -17.05
CA PHE A 68 -5.60 27.67 -16.06
C PHE A 68 -5.22 28.70 -14.99
N HIS A 69 -5.38 29.97 -15.24
CA HIS A 69 -5.01 31.02 -14.26
C HIS A 69 -6.08 31.28 -13.18
N THR A 70 -7.27 30.71 -13.31
CA THR A 70 -8.34 30.92 -12.32
C THR A 70 -8.31 29.92 -11.17
N VAL A 71 -7.30 29.04 -11.08
CA VAL A 71 -7.13 28.19 -9.88
C VAL A 71 -6.48 29.04 -8.80
N LYS A 72 -7.30 29.60 -7.93
CA LYS A 72 -6.83 30.31 -6.73
C LYS A 72 -5.88 29.42 -5.92
N THR A 73 -4.63 29.79 -5.89
CA THR A 73 -3.70 29.30 -4.87
C THR A 73 -4.24 29.79 -3.52
N LEU A 74 -4.66 28.88 -2.68
CA LEU A 74 -5.04 29.19 -1.30
C LEU A 74 -3.86 29.92 -0.63
N PRO A 75 -4.08 31.04 0.06
CA PRO A 75 -2.97 31.77 0.69
C PRO A 75 -2.30 30.90 1.76
N PHE A 76 -1.00 30.76 1.66
CA PHE A 76 -0.17 30.13 2.68
C PHE A 76 -0.35 30.92 3.99
N SER A 77 -0.73 30.21 5.05
CA SER A 77 -0.89 30.79 6.38
C SER A 77 0.49 31.29 6.88
N THR A 78 0.63 32.58 7.00
CA THR A 78 1.86 33.26 7.47
C THR A 78 2.26 32.92 8.91
N HIS A 79 1.35 32.33 9.71
CA HIS A 79 1.63 31.95 11.10
C HIS A 79 2.52 30.69 11.24
N GLN A 80 2.70 29.89 10.17
CA GLN A 80 3.47 28.63 10.26
C GLN A 80 4.96 28.80 9.99
N THR A 81 5.35 29.81 9.22
CA THR A 81 6.77 30.07 8.89
C THR A 81 7.60 30.36 10.15
N GLY A 82 7.09 31.15 11.06
CA GLY A 82 7.77 31.51 12.33
C GLY A 82 8.11 30.29 13.20
N THR A 83 7.22 29.28 13.26
CA THR A 83 7.46 28.06 14.05
C THR A 83 8.56 27.20 13.44
N VAL A 84 8.55 27.04 12.11
CA VAL A 84 9.58 26.26 11.39
C VAL A 84 10.95 26.91 11.55
N ASP A 85 11.05 28.22 11.34
CA ASP A 85 12.30 28.97 11.47
C ASP A 85 12.87 28.88 12.90
N THR A 86 12.02 29.00 13.91
CA THR A 86 12.40 28.84 15.32
C THR A 86 12.97 27.43 15.57
N LEU A 87 12.29 26.38 15.08
CA LEU A 87 12.73 24.98 15.23
C LEU A 87 14.07 24.74 14.52
N CYS A 88 14.22 25.25 13.29
CA CYS A 88 15.48 25.15 12.53
C CYS A 88 16.64 25.86 13.23
N THR A 89 16.37 27.04 13.79
CA THR A 89 17.39 27.81 14.54
C THR A 89 17.87 27.02 15.76
N HIS A 90 16.94 26.47 16.55
CA HIS A 90 17.29 25.65 17.73
C HIS A 90 18.02 24.37 17.36
N LEU A 91 17.68 23.76 16.21
CA LEU A 91 18.35 22.55 15.70
C LEU A 91 19.83 22.82 15.37
N HIS A 92 20.13 23.97 14.78
CA HIS A 92 21.49 24.29 14.31
C HIS A 92 22.37 24.98 15.36
N GLN A 93 21.79 25.60 16.40
CA GLN A 93 22.52 26.40 17.39
C GLN A 93 22.86 25.64 18.69
N SER A 94 22.27 24.49 18.97
CA SER A 94 22.43 23.82 20.26
C SER A 94 23.77 23.10 20.38
N ASN A 95 24.62 23.56 21.30
CA ASN A 95 25.80 22.82 21.76
C ASN A 95 25.37 21.91 22.91
N GLY A 96 24.96 20.68 22.58
CA GLY A 96 24.47 19.71 23.55
C GLY A 96 23.12 19.12 23.18
N SER A 97 22.39 18.55 24.15
CA SER A 97 21.08 17.91 23.90
C SER A 97 20.06 18.91 23.39
N PHE A 98 19.86 18.96 22.07
CA PHE A 98 18.90 19.87 21.44
C PHE A 98 17.44 19.49 21.82
N GLU A 99 17.19 18.25 22.19
CA GLU A 99 15.87 17.78 22.64
C GLU A 99 15.38 18.59 23.85
N ASN A 100 16.29 18.92 24.77
CA ASN A 100 16.00 19.77 25.93
C ASN A 100 15.73 21.22 25.50
N SER A 101 16.43 21.71 24.49
CA SER A 101 16.23 23.05 23.92
C SER A 101 14.86 23.16 23.23
N LEU A 102 14.51 22.18 22.41
CA LEU A 102 13.23 22.11 21.70
C LEU A 102 12.03 21.99 22.66
N SER A 103 12.21 21.25 23.77
CA SER A 103 11.14 21.04 24.76
C SER A 103 10.72 22.35 25.46
N LYS A 104 11.62 23.32 25.53
CA LYS A 104 11.34 24.65 26.10
C LYS A 104 10.45 25.50 25.20
N VAL A 105 10.50 25.27 23.88
CA VAL A 105 9.76 26.08 22.88
C VAL A 105 8.27 25.71 22.84
N LYS A 106 7.90 24.47 23.18
CA LYS A 106 6.51 23.93 23.14
C LYS A 106 5.79 24.27 21.82
N PRO A 107 6.37 23.93 20.66
CA PRO A 107 5.78 24.31 19.38
C PRO A 107 4.48 23.54 19.10
N LYS A 108 3.57 24.16 18.39
CA LYS A 108 2.38 23.47 17.86
C LYS A 108 2.79 22.73 16.58
N LEU A 109 3.02 21.43 16.71
CA LEU A 109 3.45 20.57 15.60
C LEU A 109 2.26 20.10 14.76
N ASN A 110 2.45 20.07 13.45
CA ASN A 110 1.60 19.36 12.49
C ASN A 110 2.50 18.69 11.45
N SER A 111 1.91 17.83 10.62
CA SER A 111 2.66 17.04 9.62
C SER A 111 3.44 17.91 8.64
N GLN A 112 2.87 19.04 8.23
CA GLN A 112 3.50 19.97 7.27
C GLN A 112 4.73 20.65 7.88
N CYS A 113 4.61 21.12 9.12
CA CYS A 113 5.73 21.70 9.88
C CYS A 113 6.88 20.70 10.02
N VAL A 114 6.59 19.46 10.38
CA VAL A 114 7.61 18.39 10.53
C VAL A 114 8.31 18.14 9.18
N ILE A 115 7.55 18.06 8.07
CA ILE A 115 8.13 17.85 6.72
C ILE A 115 9.06 19.02 6.34
N GLN A 116 8.68 20.27 6.61
CA GLN A 116 9.49 21.44 6.31
C GLN A 116 10.82 21.41 7.07
N VAL A 117 10.80 21.06 8.37
CA VAL A 117 12.01 20.92 9.19
C VAL A 117 12.90 19.78 8.66
N LEU A 118 12.30 18.63 8.28
CA LEU A 118 13.08 17.51 7.71
C LEU A 118 13.74 17.91 6.39
N ASN A 119 13.06 18.70 5.55
CA ASN A 119 13.62 19.22 4.30
C ASN A 119 14.83 20.13 4.56
N SER A 120 14.82 20.93 5.63
CA SER A 120 15.94 21.80 6.00
C SER A 120 17.16 20.99 6.48
N CYS A 121 16.95 19.80 7.05
CA CYS A 121 18.03 18.92 7.51
C CYS A 121 18.68 18.12 6.38
N HIS A 122 17.94 17.85 5.31
CA HIS A 122 18.41 17.09 4.15
C HIS A 122 19.06 18.03 3.11
N PRO A 123 20.20 17.68 2.51
CA PRO A 123 21.00 16.44 2.66
C PRO A 123 22.16 16.55 3.67
N LYS A 124 22.36 17.69 4.30
CA LYS A 124 23.58 18.00 5.06
C LYS A 124 23.68 17.28 6.41
N GLN A 125 22.56 17.14 7.12
CA GLN A 125 22.53 16.63 8.49
C GLN A 125 21.36 15.66 8.72
N PRO A 126 21.34 14.51 8.04
CA PRO A 126 20.21 13.58 8.19
C PRO A 126 20.07 12.99 9.61
N GLN A 127 21.17 12.86 10.36
CA GLN A 127 21.14 12.40 11.77
C GLN A 127 20.31 13.36 12.62
N LEU A 128 20.49 14.67 12.41
CA LEU A 128 19.74 15.70 13.13
C LEU A 128 18.25 15.63 12.78
N GLY A 129 17.93 15.37 11.50
CA GLY A 129 16.56 15.16 11.02
C GLY A 129 15.89 13.95 11.70
N VAL A 130 16.62 12.84 11.86
CA VAL A 130 16.12 11.65 12.56
C VAL A 130 15.86 11.98 14.05
N ARG A 131 16.80 12.63 14.72
CA ARG A 131 16.65 13.03 16.13
C ARG A 131 15.41 13.92 16.33
N PHE A 132 15.24 14.91 15.44
CA PHE A 132 14.07 15.80 15.46
C PHE A 132 12.77 14.98 15.24
N PHE A 133 12.75 14.08 14.27
CA PHE A 133 11.58 13.23 13.98
C PHE A 133 11.23 12.38 15.20
N VAL A 134 12.21 11.72 15.80
CA VAL A 134 12.02 10.91 17.03
C VAL A 134 11.43 11.78 18.14
N TRP A 135 12.01 12.97 18.40
CA TRP A 135 11.52 13.91 19.42
C TRP A 135 10.08 14.34 19.14
N ALA A 136 9.77 14.69 17.89
CA ALA A 136 8.43 15.15 17.49
C ALA A 136 7.34 14.08 17.70
N GLY A 137 7.70 12.81 17.54
CA GLY A 137 6.76 11.68 17.60
C GLY A 137 6.09 11.45 18.95
N PHE A 138 6.67 11.98 20.04
CA PHE A 138 6.11 11.82 21.39
C PHE A 138 5.70 13.15 22.05
N GLN A 139 5.67 14.25 21.29
CA GLN A 139 5.19 15.53 21.81
C GLN A 139 3.67 15.50 22.05
N SER A 140 3.21 16.23 23.07
CA SER A 140 1.78 16.37 23.36
C SER A 140 1.05 17.06 22.20
N GLY A 141 -0.05 16.49 21.77
CA GLY A 141 -0.86 17.06 20.69
C GLY A 141 -0.44 16.68 19.27
N TYR A 142 0.61 15.86 19.11
CA TYR A 142 1.07 15.40 17.78
C TYR A 142 1.47 13.93 17.82
N ARG A 143 1.13 13.22 16.76
CA ARG A 143 1.59 11.83 16.52
C ARG A 143 1.85 11.63 15.03
N HIS A 144 2.90 10.92 14.70
CA HIS A 144 3.22 10.57 13.32
C HIS A 144 2.19 9.59 12.76
N SER A 145 1.66 9.88 11.57
CA SER A 145 0.89 8.92 10.77
C SER A 145 1.85 7.98 10.02
N ALA A 146 1.32 6.88 9.45
CA ALA A 146 2.11 5.95 8.61
C ALA A 146 2.81 6.70 7.47
N TYR A 147 2.12 7.62 6.81
CA TYR A 147 2.66 8.49 5.76
C TYR A 147 3.91 9.26 6.21
N MET A 148 3.93 9.74 7.46
CA MET A 148 5.06 10.52 8.00
C MET A 148 6.34 9.67 8.12
N TYR A 149 6.23 8.38 8.49
CA TYR A 149 7.40 7.48 8.51
C TYR A 149 7.94 7.24 7.11
N THR A 150 7.05 6.97 6.14
CA THR A 150 7.43 6.83 4.72
C THR A 150 8.16 8.09 4.22
N LYS A 151 7.57 9.25 4.48
CA LYS A 151 8.11 10.55 4.05
C LYS A 151 9.47 10.83 4.70
N ALA A 152 9.62 10.58 6.00
CA ALA A 152 10.89 10.75 6.74
C ALA A 152 11.97 9.81 6.19
N CYS A 153 11.65 8.53 5.95
CA CYS A 153 12.60 7.56 5.39
C CYS A 153 13.11 8.00 4.02
N ASN A 154 12.21 8.54 3.17
CA ASN A 154 12.56 9.01 1.83
C ASN A 154 13.39 10.30 1.89
N LEU A 155 12.95 11.31 2.64
CA LEU A 155 13.64 12.61 2.76
C LEU A 155 15.04 12.45 3.36
N LEU A 156 15.19 11.64 4.39
CA LEU A 156 16.47 11.47 5.09
C LEU A 156 17.34 10.35 4.50
N GLY A 157 16.85 9.65 3.45
CA GLY A 157 17.59 8.60 2.76
C GLY A 157 17.91 7.39 3.61
N ILE A 158 17.08 7.07 4.62
CA ILE A 158 17.35 6.04 5.63
C ILE A 158 17.48 4.65 4.98
N ARG A 159 16.67 4.36 3.94
CA ARG A 159 16.70 3.07 3.23
C ARG A 159 18.05 2.79 2.56
N HIS A 160 18.67 3.84 2.02
CA HIS A 160 19.94 3.75 1.28
C HIS A 160 21.16 3.89 2.19
N ASN A 161 20.98 4.53 3.36
CA ASN A 161 22.05 4.73 4.33
C ASN A 161 21.59 4.37 5.75
N PRO A 162 21.60 3.07 6.09
CA PRO A 162 21.16 2.61 7.43
C PRO A 162 22.09 3.03 8.57
N HIS A 163 23.30 3.51 8.27
CA HIS A 163 24.23 4.03 9.28
C HIS A 163 23.68 5.26 10.02
N ILE A 164 22.81 6.04 9.36
CA ILE A 164 22.16 7.22 9.96
C ILE A 164 21.51 6.86 11.31
N ILE A 165 20.75 5.76 11.34
CA ILE A 165 20.09 5.28 12.57
C ILE A 165 21.12 4.88 13.64
N ARG A 166 22.18 4.18 13.23
CA ARG A 166 23.25 3.74 14.16
C ARG A 166 23.97 4.95 14.77
N ASP A 167 24.25 5.94 13.94
CA ASP A 167 24.95 7.18 14.38
C ASP A 167 24.09 7.99 15.36
N VAL A 168 22.77 8.04 15.13
CA VAL A 168 21.81 8.68 16.05
C VAL A 168 21.84 7.98 17.43
N VAL A 169 21.77 6.66 17.46
CA VAL A 169 21.78 5.90 18.72
C VAL A 169 23.13 6.05 19.44
N ARG A 170 24.24 6.07 18.68
CA ARG A 170 25.58 6.32 19.21
C ARG A 170 25.72 7.74 19.78
N SER A 171 25.12 8.73 19.12
CA SER A 171 25.16 10.12 19.62
C SER A 171 24.40 10.24 20.95
N TYR A 172 23.27 9.56 21.12
CA TYR A 172 22.56 9.50 22.40
C TYR A 172 23.45 8.93 23.51
N GLU A 173 24.20 7.87 23.20
CA GLU A 173 25.13 7.21 24.15
C GLU A 173 26.30 8.17 24.49
N ALA A 174 26.93 8.78 23.48
CA ALA A 174 28.07 9.68 23.63
C ALA A 174 27.72 10.96 24.40
N GLU A 175 26.53 11.51 24.17
CA GLU A 175 26.06 12.77 24.81
C GLU A 175 25.49 12.50 26.24
N GLY A 176 25.32 11.26 26.65
CA GLY A 176 24.70 10.89 27.94
C GLY A 176 23.26 11.38 28.03
N CYS A 177 22.53 11.42 26.90
CA CYS A 177 21.15 11.90 26.85
C CYS A 177 20.22 11.05 27.71
N LEU A 178 19.24 11.67 28.34
CA LEU A 178 18.15 10.95 29.03
C LEU A 178 17.23 10.32 27.98
N VAL A 179 17.57 9.10 27.59
CA VAL A 179 16.84 8.36 26.55
C VAL A 179 15.70 7.58 27.20
N THR A 180 14.55 7.57 26.53
CA THR A 180 13.36 6.88 26.99
C THR A 180 13.01 5.70 26.08
N VAL A 181 12.21 4.77 26.59
CA VAL A 181 11.65 3.65 25.82
C VAL A 181 10.89 4.19 24.58
N ASN A 182 10.18 5.30 24.73
CA ASN A 182 9.42 5.91 23.63
C ASN A 182 10.32 6.37 22.47
N MET A 183 11.50 6.90 22.76
CA MET A 183 12.47 7.29 21.72
C MET A 183 12.89 6.07 20.89
N PHE A 184 13.23 4.97 21.56
CA PHE A 184 13.59 3.72 20.89
C PHE A 184 12.41 3.13 20.09
N ARG A 185 11.18 3.28 20.61
CA ARG A 185 9.99 2.85 19.89
C ARG A 185 9.84 3.59 18.55
N GLU A 186 10.09 4.89 18.53
CA GLU A 186 10.07 5.71 17.31
C GLU A 186 11.19 5.32 16.34
N VAL A 187 12.40 5.07 16.86
CA VAL A 187 13.55 4.60 16.05
C VAL A 187 13.23 3.25 15.41
N LEU A 188 12.64 2.30 16.16
CA LEU A 188 12.26 0.98 15.64
C LEU A 188 11.16 1.08 14.59
N LYS A 189 10.23 2.03 14.70
CA LYS A 189 9.21 2.29 13.68
C LYS A 189 9.84 2.78 12.38
N LEU A 190 10.87 3.63 12.45
CA LEU A 190 11.65 4.05 11.28
C LEU A 190 12.36 2.85 10.64
N CYS A 191 12.99 1.98 11.44
CA CYS A 191 13.61 0.74 10.95
C CYS A 191 12.57 -0.16 10.26
N LYS A 192 11.37 -0.25 10.82
CA LYS A 192 10.24 -1.02 10.25
C LYS A 192 9.86 -0.47 8.88
N GLU A 193 9.69 0.85 8.76
CA GLU A 193 9.31 1.50 7.50
C GLU A 193 10.43 1.35 6.44
N ALA A 194 11.68 1.50 6.86
CA ALA A 194 12.85 1.36 5.97
C ALA A 194 13.23 -0.11 5.70
N GLN A 195 12.56 -1.09 6.35
CA GLN A 195 12.80 -2.54 6.23
C GLN A 195 14.24 -2.95 6.61
N LEU A 196 14.76 -2.36 7.70
CA LEU A 196 16.15 -2.53 8.17
C LEU A 196 16.22 -3.52 9.35
N ALA A 197 16.13 -4.82 9.07
CA ALA A 197 16.11 -5.89 10.09
C ALA A 197 17.36 -5.88 10.98
N ASP A 198 18.56 -5.82 10.40
CA ASP A 198 19.84 -5.87 11.13
C ASP A 198 20.03 -4.64 12.02
N VAL A 199 19.60 -3.47 11.53
CA VAL A 199 19.66 -2.22 12.31
C VAL A 199 18.67 -2.29 13.47
N ALA A 200 17.45 -2.76 13.21
CA ALA A 200 16.41 -2.89 14.25
C ALA A 200 16.87 -3.84 15.37
N LEU A 201 17.45 -4.98 15.00
CA LEU A 201 18.02 -5.93 15.97
C LEU A 201 19.15 -5.28 16.78
N TRP A 202 20.08 -4.59 16.11
CA TRP A 202 21.17 -3.86 16.76
C TRP A 202 20.63 -2.78 17.72
N VAL A 203 19.60 -2.02 17.30
CA VAL A 203 18.94 -0.99 18.13
C VAL A 203 18.33 -1.62 19.39
N LEU A 204 17.63 -2.76 19.24
CA LEU A 204 17.04 -3.50 20.35
C LEU A 204 18.13 -3.92 21.36
N ARG A 205 19.26 -4.46 20.88
CA ARG A 205 20.40 -4.88 21.72
C ARG A 205 21.04 -3.68 22.43
N LYS A 206 21.26 -2.59 21.70
CA LYS A 206 21.82 -1.35 22.28
C LYS A 206 20.93 -0.81 23.41
N MET A 207 19.62 -0.78 23.17
CA MET A 207 18.64 -0.34 24.17
C MET A 207 18.74 -1.18 25.46
N GLN A 208 18.83 -2.50 25.32
CA GLN A 208 18.88 -3.43 26.46
C GLN A 208 20.22 -3.36 27.22
N TYR A 209 21.35 -3.40 26.49
CA TYR A 209 22.68 -3.58 27.10
C TYR A 209 23.42 -2.27 27.42
N SER A 210 23.29 -1.24 26.57
CA SER A 210 23.97 0.05 26.76
C SER A 210 23.15 1.03 27.57
N PHE A 211 21.83 1.06 27.37
CA PHE A 211 20.93 2.01 28.03
C PHE A 211 20.16 1.38 29.19
N ASN A 212 20.29 0.07 29.40
CA ASN A 212 19.62 -0.68 30.47
C ASN A 212 18.10 -0.44 30.50
N LEU A 213 17.47 -0.38 29.29
CA LEU A 213 16.03 -0.18 29.12
C LEU A 213 15.37 -1.49 28.69
N HIS A 214 14.21 -1.79 29.27
CA HIS A 214 13.45 -3.00 28.93
C HIS A 214 12.56 -2.76 27.71
N ALA A 215 12.70 -3.63 26.71
CA ALA A 215 11.84 -3.63 25.53
C ALA A 215 10.46 -4.16 25.89
N ASP A 216 9.44 -3.63 25.25
CA ASP A 216 8.05 -4.10 25.38
C ASP A 216 7.67 -5.06 24.23
N THR A 217 6.48 -5.65 24.33
CA THR A 217 5.91 -6.56 23.31
C THR A 217 5.90 -5.92 21.92
N VAL A 218 5.55 -4.64 21.81
CA VAL A 218 5.46 -3.92 20.52
C VAL A 218 6.83 -3.85 19.85
N MET A 219 7.88 -3.57 20.62
CA MET A 219 9.27 -3.50 20.13
C MET A 219 9.75 -4.85 19.61
N TYR A 220 9.54 -5.90 20.41
CA TYR A 220 9.87 -7.28 19.99
C TYR A 220 9.12 -7.64 18.69
N ASN A 221 7.81 -7.34 18.60
CA ASN A 221 6.99 -7.63 17.41
C ASN A 221 7.52 -6.92 16.16
N VAL A 222 8.00 -5.69 16.29
CA VAL A 222 8.62 -4.96 15.15
C VAL A 222 9.87 -5.70 14.67
N VAL A 223 10.77 -6.09 15.58
CA VAL A 223 12.04 -6.74 15.20
C VAL A 223 11.79 -8.15 14.67
N ILE A 224 10.91 -8.92 15.33
CA ILE A 224 10.50 -10.28 14.89
C ILE A 224 9.93 -10.22 13.46
N ARG A 225 9.02 -9.28 13.19
CA ARG A 225 8.43 -9.12 11.85
C ARG A 225 9.47 -8.78 10.79
N LEU A 226 10.45 -7.93 11.13
CA LEU A 226 11.54 -7.57 10.21
C LEU A 226 12.46 -8.76 9.94
N CYS A 227 12.79 -9.56 10.96
CA CYS A 227 13.57 -10.79 10.80
C CYS A 227 12.83 -11.80 9.90
N CYS A 228 11.53 -11.99 10.12
CA CYS A 228 10.67 -12.87 9.31
C CYS A 228 10.65 -12.41 7.83
N LYS A 229 10.48 -11.12 7.58
CA LYS A 229 10.49 -10.55 6.22
C LYS A 229 11.84 -10.72 5.52
N LYS A 230 12.93 -10.66 6.28
CA LYS A 230 14.29 -10.90 5.77
C LYS A 230 14.55 -12.39 5.50
N GLY A 231 13.71 -13.28 6.02
CA GLY A 231 13.88 -14.73 5.94
C GLY A 231 14.68 -15.32 7.11
N ASP A 232 15.04 -14.53 8.10
CA ASP A 232 15.79 -14.98 9.28
C ASP A 232 14.80 -15.48 10.35
N ILE A 233 14.20 -16.63 10.07
CA ILE A 233 13.20 -17.27 10.94
C ILE A 233 13.85 -17.72 12.26
N GLN A 234 15.10 -18.20 12.21
CA GLN A 234 15.83 -18.64 13.40
C GLN A 234 15.99 -17.50 14.42
N MET A 235 16.33 -16.30 13.95
CA MET A 235 16.42 -15.12 14.80
C MET A 235 15.04 -14.72 15.35
N ALA A 236 14.00 -14.80 14.54
CA ALA A 236 12.62 -14.51 14.97
C ALA A 236 12.19 -15.44 16.10
N GLU A 237 12.43 -16.74 15.95
CA GLU A 237 12.15 -17.76 17.00
C GLU A 237 12.96 -17.50 18.28
N LYS A 238 14.25 -17.15 18.12
CA LYS A 238 15.13 -16.81 19.25
C LYS A 238 14.59 -15.59 20.03
N LEU A 239 14.17 -14.56 19.31
CA LEU A 239 13.59 -13.34 19.92
C LEU A 239 12.26 -13.65 20.63
N THR A 240 11.45 -14.55 20.08
CA THR A 240 10.17 -14.96 20.70
C THR A 240 10.43 -15.69 22.02
N ARG A 241 11.43 -16.58 22.08
CA ARG A 241 11.85 -17.25 23.32
C ARG A 241 12.39 -16.24 24.34
N GLU A 242 13.24 -15.33 23.89
CA GLU A 242 13.82 -14.26 24.74
C GLU A 242 12.71 -13.37 25.33
N MET A 243 11.72 -13.01 24.51
CA MET A 243 10.53 -12.26 24.93
C MET A 243 9.83 -12.97 26.10
N SER A 244 9.61 -14.28 25.98
CA SER A 244 9.00 -15.12 27.03
C SER A 244 9.87 -15.16 28.29
N PHE A 245 11.19 -15.29 28.14
CA PHE A 245 12.14 -15.26 29.26
C PHE A 245 12.10 -13.94 30.03
N ASN A 246 11.85 -12.84 29.34
CA ASN A 246 11.73 -11.51 29.95
C ASN A 246 10.33 -11.25 30.55
N GLY A 247 9.48 -12.28 30.64
CA GLY A 247 8.16 -12.17 31.24
C GLY A 247 7.10 -11.53 30.32
N LEU A 248 7.42 -11.39 29.03
CA LEU A 248 6.49 -10.87 28.02
C LEU A 248 5.84 -12.05 27.29
N CYS A 249 4.53 -12.09 27.25
CA CYS A 249 3.80 -13.15 26.54
C CYS A 249 3.72 -12.82 25.04
N PRO A 250 4.14 -13.75 24.15
CA PRO A 250 3.87 -13.59 22.73
C PRO A 250 2.36 -13.48 22.48
N ASP A 251 1.98 -12.48 21.70
CA ASP A 251 0.58 -12.19 21.40
C ASP A 251 0.23 -12.63 19.95
N LEU A 252 -1.00 -12.38 19.56
CA LEU A 252 -1.49 -12.69 18.21
C LEU A 252 -0.61 -12.07 17.12
N ILE A 253 -0.09 -10.85 17.36
CA ILE A 253 0.78 -10.13 16.39
C ILE A 253 2.14 -10.84 16.26
N THR A 254 2.69 -11.35 17.36
CA THR A 254 3.93 -12.14 17.38
C THR A 254 3.75 -13.39 16.50
N TYR A 255 2.69 -14.17 16.76
CA TYR A 255 2.42 -15.41 16.01
C TYR A 255 2.12 -15.14 14.53
N MET A 256 1.37 -14.08 14.23
CA MET A 256 1.11 -13.66 12.83
C MET A 256 2.42 -13.41 12.08
N ALA A 257 3.37 -12.69 12.69
CA ALA A 257 4.66 -12.39 12.07
C ALA A 257 5.45 -13.67 11.76
N ILE A 258 5.45 -14.62 12.70
CA ILE A 258 6.15 -15.92 12.54
C ILE A 258 5.48 -16.75 11.44
N VAL A 259 4.15 -16.86 11.45
CA VAL A 259 3.37 -17.61 10.45
C VAL A 259 3.61 -17.01 9.05
N GLU A 260 3.50 -15.69 8.90
CA GLU A 260 3.77 -15.00 7.63
C GLU A 260 5.20 -15.31 7.12
N GLY A 261 6.18 -15.25 8.02
CA GLY A 261 7.59 -15.54 7.71
C GLY A 261 7.79 -16.99 7.26
N LEU A 262 7.22 -17.94 7.98
CA LEU A 262 7.29 -19.37 7.65
C LEU A 262 6.62 -19.67 6.30
N CYS A 263 5.45 -19.08 6.05
CA CYS A 263 4.72 -19.22 4.78
C CYS A 263 5.52 -18.64 3.61
N HIS A 264 6.18 -17.50 3.81
CA HIS A 264 7.04 -16.90 2.77
C HIS A 264 8.31 -17.73 2.50
N ALA A 265 8.80 -18.43 3.53
CA ALA A 265 9.94 -19.35 3.41
C ALA A 265 9.55 -20.73 2.84
N GLY A 266 8.28 -20.95 2.51
CA GLY A 266 7.76 -22.23 2.02
C GLY A 266 7.65 -23.31 3.11
N ARG A 267 7.73 -22.91 4.39
CA ARG A 267 7.70 -23.80 5.56
C ARG A 267 6.27 -23.86 6.15
N SER A 268 5.30 -24.17 5.31
CA SER A 268 3.87 -24.15 5.68
C SER A 268 3.49 -25.17 6.76
N GLU A 269 4.18 -26.32 6.82
CA GLU A 269 3.98 -27.33 7.87
C GLU A 269 4.44 -26.81 9.25
N ASP A 270 5.56 -26.08 9.27
CA ASP A 270 6.04 -25.42 10.49
C ASP A 270 5.04 -24.32 10.93
N ALA A 271 4.52 -23.56 9.96
CA ALA A 271 3.48 -22.54 10.21
C ALA A 271 2.22 -23.18 10.83
N TYR A 272 1.78 -24.33 10.32
CA TYR A 272 0.66 -25.08 10.89
C TYR A 272 0.96 -25.54 12.32
N SER A 273 2.20 -25.96 12.59
CA SER A 273 2.63 -26.38 13.94
C SER A 273 2.57 -25.22 14.95
N VAL A 274 2.74 -23.97 14.50
CA VAL A 274 2.61 -22.79 15.36
C VAL A 274 1.20 -22.68 15.98
N LEU A 275 0.15 -23.16 15.28
CA LEU A 275 -1.23 -23.18 15.81
C LEU A 275 -1.33 -23.96 17.12
N LYS A 276 -0.59 -25.09 17.21
CA LYS A 276 -0.57 -25.90 18.42
C LYS A 276 0.10 -25.14 19.58
N VAL A 277 1.21 -24.47 19.28
CA VAL A 277 1.95 -23.66 20.25
C VAL A 277 1.09 -22.50 20.77
N MET A 278 0.38 -21.82 19.86
CA MET A 278 -0.55 -20.73 20.20
C MET A 278 -1.61 -21.20 21.21
N ARG A 279 -2.26 -22.35 20.91
CA ARG A 279 -3.31 -22.92 21.78
C ARG A 279 -2.77 -23.26 23.16
N VAL A 280 -1.56 -23.84 23.23
CA VAL A 280 -0.89 -24.17 24.53
C VAL A 280 -0.64 -22.90 25.34
N HIS A 281 -0.27 -21.79 24.68
CA HIS A 281 -0.03 -20.49 25.33
C HIS A 281 -1.34 -19.70 25.60
N GLY A 282 -2.51 -20.31 25.38
CA GLY A 282 -3.80 -19.66 25.61
C GLY A 282 -4.16 -18.58 24.59
N CYS A 283 -3.45 -18.56 23.46
CA CYS A 283 -3.73 -17.62 22.36
C CYS A 283 -4.51 -18.36 21.27
N SER A 284 -5.81 -18.13 21.17
CA SER A 284 -6.66 -18.81 20.17
C SER A 284 -6.35 -18.29 18.76
N PRO A 285 -6.12 -19.20 17.79
CA PRO A 285 -6.00 -18.80 16.40
C PRO A 285 -7.26 -18.07 15.94
N ASN A 286 -7.08 -17.06 15.12
CA ASN A 286 -8.19 -16.34 14.50
C ASN A 286 -8.22 -16.62 12.99
N LEU A 287 -9.30 -16.20 12.33
CA LEU A 287 -9.49 -16.37 10.89
C LEU A 287 -8.30 -15.83 10.06
N VAL A 288 -7.65 -14.75 10.51
CA VAL A 288 -6.54 -14.13 9.78
C VAL A 288 -5.33 -15.07 9.75
N ILE A 289 -4.98 -15.68 10.90
CA ILE A 289 -3.88 -16.65 10.99
C ILE A 289 -4.17 -17.91 10.15
N LEU A 290 -5.38 -18.46 10.30
CA LEU A 290 -5.77 -19.68 9.55
C LEU A 290 -5.75 -19.42 8.04
N SER A 291 -6.25 -18.26 7.59
CA SER A 291 -6.23 -17.86 6.17
C SER A 291 -4.80 -17.65 5.67
N ALA A 292 -3.91 -17.09 6.50
CA ALA A 292 -2.50 -16.88 6.13
C ALA A 292 -1.75 -18.21 5.96
N ILE A 293 -2.00 -19.19 6.85
CA ILE A 293 -1.41 -20.53 6.75
C ILE A 293 -1.94 -21.25 5.50
N LEU A 294 -3.25 -21.19 5.29
CA LEU A 294 -3.90 -21.78 4.11
C LEU A 294 -3.33 -21.20 2.81
N ASP A 295 -3.22 -19.87 2.73
CA ASP A 295 -2.62 -19.18 1.60
C ASP A 295 -1.14 -19.60 1.41
N GLY A 296 -0.39 -19.75 2.50
CA GLY A 296 0.99 -20.26 2.51
C GLY A 296 1.09 -21.66 1.94
N MET A 297 0.20 -22.57 2.36
CA MET A 297 0.10 -23.96 1.84
C MET A 297 -0.22 -23.95 0.34
N CYS A 298 -1.16 -23.10 -0.06
CA CYS A 298 -1.53 -22.93 -1.48
C CYS A 298 -0.33 -22.47 -2.31
N ARG A 299 0.41 -21.49 -1.85
CA ARG A 299 1.60 -20.96 -2.57
C ARG A 299 2.73 -22.00 -2.64
N SER A 300 2.96 -22.76 -1.58
CA SER A 300 3.99 -23.81 -1.55
C SER A 300 3.62 -25.08 -2.33
N GLY A 301 2.38 -25.16 -2.82
CA GLY A 301 1.91 -26.30 -3.58
C GLY A 301 1.34 -27.43 -2.74
N SER A 302 1.22 -27.24 -1.44
CA SER A 302 0.68 -28.25 -0.49
C SER A 302 -0.86 -28.22 -0.52
N MET A 303 -1.46 -28.43 -1.71
CA MET A 303 -2.92 -28.30 -1.91
C MET A 303 -3.72 -29.27 -1.06
N ASP A 304 -3.27 -30.51 -0.91
CA ASP A 304 -3.97 -31.51 -0.09
C ASP A 304 -4.08 -31.05 1.37
N ARG A 305 -2.97 -30.52 1.92
CA ARG A 305 -2.95 -29.96 3.29
C ARG A 305 -3.80 -28.69 3.42
N ALA A 306 -3.82 -27.87 2.37
CA ALA A 306 -4.68 -26.68 2.32
C ALA A 306 -6.16 -27.08 2.36
N LEU A 307 -6.54 -28.13 1.61
CA LEU A 307 -7.92 -28.66 1.63
C LEU A 307 -8.28 -29.28 2.98
N GLU A 308 -7.35 -30.01 3.61
CA GLU A 308 -7.54 -30.55 4.97
C GLU A 308 -7.81 -29.41 5.97
N LEU A 309 -7.02 -28.35 5.92
CA LEU A 309 -7.20 -27.18 6.80
C LEU A 309 -8.54 -26.49 6.52
N LEU A 310 -8.92 -26.34 5.25
CA LEU A 310 -10.22 -25.77 4.85
C LEU A 310 -11.37 -26.62 5.41
N ASP A 311 -11.27 -27.95 5.29
CA ASP A 311 -12.25 -28.91 5.85
C ASP A 311 -12.38 -28.77 7.38
N GLU A 312 -11.26 -28.63 8.09
CA GLU A 312 -11.25 -28.38 9.55
C GLU A 312 -12.00 -27.09 9.89
N MET A 313 -11.77 -26.03 9.12
CA MET A 313 -12.44 -24.74 9.32
C MET A 313 -13.95 -24.85 9.06
N GLU A 314 -14.36 -25.55 8.00
CA GLU A 314 -15.77 -25.77 7.61
C GLU A 314 -16.55 -26.61 8.64
N LYS A 315 -15.89 -27.59 9.25
CA LYS A 315 -16.52 -28.48 10.26
C LYS A 315 -16.73 -27.83 11.63
N GLY A 316 -16.46 -26.52 11.71
CA GLY A 316 -16.70 -25.78 12.93
C GLY A 316 -15.50 -25.73 13.86
N GLY A 317 -14.33 -25.61 13.29
CA GLY A 317 -13.09 -25.35 14.03
C GLY A 317 -13.10 -23.98 14.71
N ASP A 318 -11.94 -23.47 15.02
CA ASP A 318 -11.78 -22.18 15.72
C ASP A 318 -12.44 -21.00 14.98
N CYS A 319 -12.52 -21.07 13.64
CA CYS A 319 -13.07 -19.99 12.79
C CYS A 319 -13.63 -20.56 11.49
N THR A 320 -14.82 -20.11 11.10
CA THR A 320 -15.41 -20.45 9.80
C THR A 320 -14.73 -19.70 8.65
N PRO A 321 -14.52 -20.34 7.49
CA PRO A 321 -13.95 -19.67 6.32
C PRO A 321 -14.83 -18.52 5.84
N ASN A 322 -14.21 -17.50 5.27
CA ASN A 322 -14.91 -16.37 4.65
C ASN A 322 -14.57 -16.29 3.15
N VAL A 323 -15.12 -15.30 2.46
CA VAL A 323 -14.91 -15.06 1.02
C VAL A 323 -13.40 -15.01 0.68
N VAL A 324 -12.59 -14.36 1.53
CA VAL A 324 -11.14 -14.22 1.30
C VAL A 324 -10.47 -15.60 1.37
N THR A 325 -10.82 -16.40 2.36
CA THR A 325 -10.29 -17.78 2.55
C THR A 325 -10.53 -18.62 1.29
N TYR A 326 -11.79 -18.69 0.83
CA TYR A 326 -12.18 -19.46 -0.35
C TYR A 326 -11.50 -18.92 -1.62
N THR A 327 -11.46 -17.60 -1.79
CA THR A 327 -10.86 -16.96 -2.99
C THR A 327 -9.36 -17.28 -3.09
N SER A 328 -8.62 -17.37 -1.97
CA SER A 328 -7.19 -17.76 -1.97
C SER A 328 -7.00 -19.20 -2.50
N VAL A 329 -7.85 -20.12 -2.09
CA VAL A 329 -7.82 -21.53 -2.55
C VAL A 329 -8.18 -21.60 -4.05
N ILE A 330 -9.26 -20.93 -4.44
CA ILE A 330 -9.71 -20.82 -5.84
C ILE A 330 -8.56 -20.27 -6.72
N GLN A 331 -7.94 -19.18 -6.30
CA GLN A 331 -6.81 -18.57 -7.02
C GLN A 331 -5.66 -19.55 -7.23
N SER A 332 -5.37 -20.37 -6.23
CA SER A 332 -4.29 -21.36 -6.31
C SER A 332 -4.59 -22.47 -7.30
N PHE A 333 -5.82 -22.96 -7.32
CA PHE A 333 -6.29 -23.94 -8.32
C PHE A 333 -6.28 -23.33 -9.73
N CYS A 334 -6.78 -22.10 -9.88
CA CYS A 334 -6.79 -21.38 -11.17
C CYS A 334 -5.37 -21.21 -11.73
N LYS A 335 -4.40 -20.82 -10.89
CA LYS A 335 -2.98 -20.66 -11.29
C LYS A 335 -2.33 -21.96 -11.75
N ARG A 336 -2.90 -23.11 -11.40
CA ARG A 336 -2.44 -24.44 -11.80
C ARG A 336 -3.23 -25.03 -12.96
N GLY A 337 -4.20 -24.30 -13.48
CA GLY A 337 -5.10 -24.78 -14.53
C GLY A 337 -6.05 -25.87 -14.05
N GLN A 338 -6.28 -25.98 -12.74
CA GLN A 338 -7.15 -26.97 -12.12
C GLN A 338 -8.57 -26.36 -11.94
N TRP A 339 -9.23 -26.13 -13.07
CA TRP A 339 -10.51 -25.41 -13.14
C TRP A 339 -11.67 -26.14 -12.48
N THR A 340 -11.69 -27.47 -12.60
CA THR A 340 -12.74 -28.33 -12.00
C THR A 340 -12.71 -28.18 -10.48
N GLU A 341 -11.53 -28.28 -9.90
CA GLU A 341 -11.30 -28.14 -8.46
C GLU A 341 -11.64 -26.73 -7.98
N ALA A 342 -11.30 -25.71 -8.79
CA ALA A 342 -11.64 -24.31 -8.47
C ALA A 342 -13.15 -24.10 -8.42
N LEU A 343 -13.90 -24.70 -9.38
CA LEU A 343 -15.37 -24.65 -9.42
C LEU A 343 -15.99 -25.44 -8.25
N ASP A 344 -15.42 -26.58 -7.88
CA ASP A 344 -15.86 -27.35 -6.71
C ASP A 344 -15.74 -26.52 -5.41
N ILE A 345 -14.65 -25.76 -5.25
CA ILE A 345 -14.48 -24.85 -4.10
C ILE A 345 -15.52 -23.72 -4.14
N LEU A 346 -15.83 -23.19 -5.32
CA LEU A 346 -16.86 -22.16 -5.50
C LEU A 346 -18.24 -22.69 -5.06
N ASP A 347 -18.56 -23.91 -5.45
CA ASP A 347 -19.82 -24.56 -5.07
C ASP A 347 -19.88 -24.85 -3.55
N ARG A 348 -18.78 -25.30 -2.94
CA ARG A 348 -18.65 -25.48 -1.47
C ARG A 348 -18.88 -24.15 -0.74
N MET A 349 -18.25 -23.08 -1.21
CA MET A 349 -18.39 -21.72 -0.69
C MET A 349 -19.87 -21.30 -0.65
N ARG A 350 -20.59 -21.52 -1.78
CA ARG A 350 -22.02 -21.20 -1.89
C ARG A 350 -22.88 -22.08 -0.95
N ALA A 351 -22.60 -23.36 -0.89
CA ALA A 351 -23.34 -24.32 -0.07
C ALA A 351 -23.29 -23.97 1.43
N LEU A 352 -22.22 -23.31 1.87
CA LEU A 352 -22.03 -22.85 3.25
C LEU A 352 -22.48 -21.38 3.45
N GLY A 353 -23.23 -20.83 2.49
CA GLY A 353 -23.82 -19.50 2.59
C GLY A 353 -22.82 -18.35 2.37
N CYS A 354 -21.64 -18.66 1.88
CA CYS A 354 -20.61 -17.66 1.58
C CYS A 354 -20.65 -17.35 0.08
N ASN A 355 -21.23 -16.23 -0.29
CA ASN A 355 -21.39 -15.85 -1.71
C ASN A 355 -20.10 -15.27 -2.29
N ALA A 356 -19.84 -15.60 -3.56
CA ALA A 356 -18.75 -15.00 -4.32
C ALA A 356 -18.94 -13.47 -4.44
N ASN A 357 -17.83 -12.76 -4.50
CA ASN A 357 -17.82 -11.30 -4.72
C ASN A 357 -17.03 -10.98 -6.00
N HIS A 358 -16.92 -9.69 -6.32
CA HIS A 358 -16.19 -9.20 -7.51
C HIS A 358 -14.73 -9.70 -7.56
N VAL A 359 -14.07 -9.90 -6.41
CA VAL A 359 -12.68 -10.41 -6.34
C VAL A 359 -12.63 -11.88 -6.78
N THR A 360 -13.61 -12.69 -6.34
CA THR A 360 -13.74 -14.11 -6.76
C THR A 360 -13.94 -14.20 -8.27
N VAL A 361 -14.85 -13.39 -8.81
CA VAL A 361 -15.12 -13.32 -10.26
C VAL A 361 -13.84 -12.96 -11.01
N PHE A 362 -13.18 -11.88 -10.58
CA PHE A 362 -11.94 -11.38 -11.20
C PHE A 362 -10.87 -12.48 -11.23
N THR A 363 -10.73 -13.24 -10.14
CA THR A 363 -9.76 -14.34 -10.03
C THR A 363 -9.96 -15.39 -11.14
N PHE A 364 -11.21 -15.83 -11.35
CA PHE A 364 -11.54 -16.79 -12.40
C PHE A 364 -11.30 -16.20 -13.80
N VAL A 365 -11.86 -15.02 -14.03
CA VAL A 365 -11.82 -14.35 -15.35
C VAL A 365 -10.38 -14.05 -15.77
N GLU A 366 -9.59 -13.47 -14.88
CA GLU A 366 -8.18 -13.14 -15.14
C GLU A 366 -7.38 -14.39 -15.51
N SER A 367 -7.60 -15.48 -14.75
CA SER A 367 -6.86 -16.74 -14.98
C SER A 367 -7.26 -17.40 -16.31
N LEU A 368 -8.56 -17.45 -16.62
CA LEU A 368 -9.07 -17.99 -17.91
C LEU A 368 -8.56 -17.17 -19.09
N CYS A 369 -8.61 -15.85 -18.99
CA CYS A 369 -8.13 -14.95 -20.04
C CYS A 369 -6.62 -15.10 -20.24
N ALA A 370 -5.84 -15.24 -19.17
CA ALA A 370 -4.38 -15.44 -19.23
C ALA A 370 -4.00 -16.71 -19.99
N GLU A 371 -4.86 -17.74 -19.94
CA GLU A 371 -4.68 -19.01 -20.69
C GLU A 371 -5.32 -18.97 -22.09
N GLY A 372 -5.91 -17.85 -22.49
CA GLY A 372 -6.56 -17.69 -23.78
C GLY A 372 -7.97 -18.26 -23.87
N ARG A 373 -8.57 -18.68 -22.72
CA ARG A 373 -9.90 -19.30 -22.63
C ARG A 373 -10.98 -18.23 -22.41
N VAL A 374 -11.03 -17.26 -23.32
CA VAL A 374 -11.88 -16.06 -23.20
C VAL A 374 -13.38 -16.42 -23.29
N GLU A 375 -13.75 -17.37 -24.17
CA GLU A 375 -15.13 -17.81 -24.33
C GLU A 375 -15.70 -18.41 -23.04
N GLU A 376 -14.88 -19.21 -22.35
CA GLU A 376 -15.27 -19.80 -21.05
C GLU A 376 -15.41 -18.72 -19.96
N ALA A 377 -14.58 -17.67 -20.04
CA ALA A 377 -14.72 -16.52 -19.13
C ALA A 377 -16.07 -15.82 -19.37
N TYR A 378 -16.50 -15.66 -20.63
CA TYR A 378 -17.82 -15.11 -20.96
C TYR A 378 -18.97 -15.95 -20.41
N GLU A 379 -18.92 -17.28 -20.59
CA GLU A 379 -19.96 -18.22 -20.09
C GLU A 379 -20.08 -18.15 -18.56
N LEU A 380 -18.93 -18.01 -17.89
CA LEU A 380 -18.86 -17.97 -16.43
C LEU A 380 -19.47 -16.66 -15.86
N MET A 381 -19.49 -15.57 -16.62
CA MET A 381 -20.09 -14.29 -16.19
C MET A 381 -21.57 -14.46 -15.85
N ASP A 382 -22.32 -15.14 -16.72
CA ASP A 382 -23.76 -15.39 -16.52
C ASP A 382 -23.98 -16.27 -15.28
N LYS A 383 -23.15 -17.29 -15.08
CA LYS A 383 -23.21 -18.15 -13.87
C LYS A 383 -23.01 -17.30 -12.59
N PHE A 384 -22.01 -16.43 -12.56
CA PHE A 384 -21.75 -15.56 -11.39
C PHE A 384 -22.91 -14.60 -11.12
N ALA A 385 -23.45 -13.99 -12.16
CA ALA A 385 -24.55 -13.03 -12.02
C ALA A 385 -25.83 -13.72 -11.51
N VAL A 386 -26.19 -14.85 -12.10
CA VAL A 386 -27.44 -15.58 -11.79
C VAL A 386 -27.34 -16.38 -10.49
N GLU A 387 -26.27 -17.16 -10.31
CA GLU A 387 -26.16 -18.12 -9.20
C GLU A 387 -25.58 -17.50 -7.92
N HIS A 388 -24.67 -16.54 -8.06
CA HIS A 388 -23.98 -15.94 -6.92
C HIS A 388 -24.42 -14.51 -6.62
N GLY A 389 -25.27 -13.93 -7.47
CA GLY A 389 -25.81 -12.58 -7.28
C GLY A 389 -24.78 -11.46 -7.42
N VAL A 390 -23.70 -11.72 -8.13
CA VAL A 390 -22.70 -10.69 -8.42
C VAL A 390 -23.24 -9.78 -9.52
N SER A 391 -23.05 -8.48 -9.39
CA SER A 391 -23.59 -7.53 -10.37
C SER A 391 -22.97 -7.75 -11.76
N TYR A 392 -23.77 -7.60 -12.81
CA TYR A 392 -23.27 -7.68 -14.19
C TYR A 392 -22.16 -6.66 -14.43
N GLY A 393 -22.25 -5.49 -13.79
CA GLY A 393 -21.22 -4.47 -13.87
C GLY A 393 -19.85 -4.97 -13.37
N ASP A 394 -19.84 -5.65 -12.23
CA ASP A 394 -18.61 -6.23 -11.66
C ASP A 394 -18.07 -7.37 -12.53
N CYS A 395 -18.96 -8.23 -13.04
CA CYS A 395 -18.60 -9.36 -13.90
C CYS A 395 -17.93 -8.87 -15.19
N TYR A 396 -18.62 -8.01 -15.94
CA TYR A 396 -18.12 -7.52 -17.23
C TYR A 396 -16.93 -6.56 -17.08
N SER A 397 -16.87 -5.77 -15.99
CA SER A 397 -15.70 -4.92 -15.70
C SER A 397 -14.44 -5.79 -15.48
N SER A 398 -14.59 -6.92 -14.79
CA SER A 398 -13.50 -7.90 -14.60
C SER A 398 -12.99 -8.43 -15.93
N LEU A 399 -13.90 -8.71 -16.86
CA LEU A 399 -13.55 -9.19 -18.19
C LEU A 399 -12.87 -8.09 -19.03
N VAL A 400 -13.36 -6.85 -19.01
CA VAL A 400 -12.71 -5.71 -19.68
C VAL A 400 -11.27 -5.55 -19.20
N ILE A 401 -11.05 -5.56 -17.87
CA ILE A 401 -9.71 -5.43 -17.26
C ILE A 401 -8.81 -6.58 -17.74
N SER A 402 -9.31 -7.80 -17.72
CA SER A 402 -8.54 -8.99 -18.12
C SER A 402 -8.18 -8.97 -19.61
N LEU A 403 -9.11 -8.56 -20.46
CA LEU A 403 -8.87 -8.41 -21.92
C LEU A 403 -7.78 -7.35 -22.19
N ILE A 404 -7.79 -6.24 -21.45
CA ILE A 404 -6.74 -5.21 -21.55
C ILE A 404 -5.38 -5.81 -21.18
N ARG A 405 -5.31 -6.59 -20.09
CA ARG A 405 -4.06 -7.21 -19.61
C ARG A 405 -3.47 -8.19 -20.60
N ILE A 406 -4.30 -8.94 -21.33
CA ILE A 406 -3.83 -9.88 -22.38
C ILE A 406 -3.68 -9.20 -23.76
N LYS A 407 -3.72 -7.84 -23.79
CA LYS A 407 -3.50 -7.00 -24.98
C LYS A 407 -4.57 -7.14 -26.07
N LYS A 408 -5.78 -7.59 -25.73
CA LYS A 408 -6.96 -7.64 -26.60
C LYS A 408 -7.79 -6.37 -26.44
N LEU A 409 -7.18 -5.22 -26.77
CA LEU A 409 -7.77 -3.89 -26.53
C LEU A 409 -9.06 -3.65 -27.32
N GLU A 410 -9.14 -4.14 -28.56
CA GLU A 410 -10.32 -3.97 -29.42
C GLU A 410 -11.54 -4.70 -28.86
N GLU A 411 -11.33 -5.93 -28.35
CA GLU A 411 -12.39 -6.72 -27.70
C GLU A 411 -12.83 -6.04 -26.40
N ALA A 412 -11.88 -5.54 -25.61
CA ALA A 412 -12.15 -4.81 -24.36
C ALA A 412 -12.97 -3.54 -24.63
N GLU A 413 -12.60 -2.77 -25.65
CA GLU A 413 -13.29 -1.54 -26.06
C GLU A 413 -14.72 -1.84 -26.53
N LYS A 414 -14.89 -2.87 -27.36
CA LYS A 414 -16.20 -3.32 -27.86
C LYS A 414 -17.12 -3.68 -26.68
N LEU A 415 -16.63 -4.53 -25.78
CA LEU A 415 -17.38 -4.96 -24.59
C LEU A 415 -17.76 -3.76 -23.71
N PHE A 416 -16.82 -2.86 -23.48
CA PHE A 416 -17.05 -1.65 -22.67
C PHE A 416 -18.14 -0.75 -23.30
N LYS A 417 -18.15 -0.59 -24.63
CA LYS A 417 -19.16 0.18 -25.35
C LYS A 417 -20.55 -0.50 -25.24
N GLU A 418 -20.59 -1.83 -25.27
CA GLU A 418 -21.83 -2.60 -25.06
C GLU A 418 -22.36 -2.39 -23.63
N MET A 419 -21.50 -2.43 -22.62
CA MET A 419 -21.87 -2.12 -21.23
C MET A 419 -22.43 -0.69 -21.11
N LEU A 420 -21.76 0.26 -21.73
CA LEU A 420 -22.15 1.67 -21.73
C LEU A 420 -23.53 1.85 -22.40
N ALA A 421 -23.79 1.15 -23.51
CA ALA A 421 -25.08 1.18 -24.22
C ALA A 421 -26.21 0.55 -23.39
N GLY A 422 -25.91 -0.51 -22.65
CA GLY A 422 -26.87 -1.28 -21.85
C GLY A 422 -27.16 -0.74 -20.46
N ASP A 423 -26.68 0.44 -20.12
CA ASP A 423 -26.82 1.08 -18.80
C ASP A 423 -26.28 0.22 -17.63
N VAL A 424 -25.32 -0.63 -17.93
CA VAL A 424 -24.61 -1.41 -16.92
C VAL A 424 -23.67 -0.47 -16.15
N LYS A 425 -23.68 -0.60 -14.82
CA LYS A 425 -22.80 0.22 -13.96
C LYS A 425 -21.33 -0.03 -14.31
N LEU A 426 -20.63 1.02 -14.67
CA LEU A 426 -19.23 0.97 -15.06
C LEU A 426 -18.31 1.06 -13.82
N ASP A 427 -17.31 0.20 -13.77
CA ASP A 427 -16.27 0.26 -12.73
C ASP A 427 -15.24 1.35 -13.07
N THR A 428 -14.81 2.08 -12.06
CA THR A 428 -13.80 3.15 -12.16
C THR A 428 -12.47 2.62 -12.69
N LEU A 429 -12.05 1.45 -12.22
CA LEU A 429 -10.77 0.84 -12.63
C LEU A 429 -10.81 0.41 -14.12
N ALA A 430 -11.88 -0.26 -14.55
CA ALA A 430 -12.07 -0.68 -15.94
C ALA A 430 -12.06 0.52 -16.89
N SER A 431 -12.79 1.58 -16.52
CA SER A 431 -12.88 2.84 -17.29
C SER A 431 -11.51 3.51 -17.38
N SER A 432 -10.83 3.67 -16.26
CA SER A 432 -9.51 4.33 -16.19
C SER A 432 -8.44 3.57 -16.98
N LEU A 433 -8.41 2.24 -16.87
CA LEU A 433 -7.44 1.40 -17.59
C LEU A 433 -7.68 1.46 -19.11
N LEU A 434 -8.94 1.40 -19.55
CA LEU A 434 -9.26 1.46 -20.97
C LEU A 434 -8.86 2.82 -21.58
N LEU A 435 -9.21 3.91 -20.91
CA LEU A 435 -8.85 5.26 -21.36
C LEU A 435 -7.32 5.45 -21.40
N LYS A 436 -6.61 4.91 -20.41
CA LYS A 436 -5.14 4.95 -20.35
C LYS A 436 -4.53 4.17 -21.54
N GLU A 437 -4.99 2.93 -21.79
CA GLU A 437 -4.47 2.10 -22.88
C GLU A 437 -4.73 2.70 -24.26
N LEU A 438 -5.90 3.31 -24.46
CA LEU A 438 -6.21 4.05 -25.71
C LEU A 438 -5.23 5.21 -25.90
N SER A 439 -4.91 5.93 -24.83
CA SER A 439 -3.95 7.04 -24.86
C SER A 439 -2.53 6.55 -25.21
N VAL A 440 -2.09 5.44 -24.60
CA VAL A 440 -0.76 4.83 -24.82
C VAL A 440 -0.66 4.28 -26.27
N LYS A 441 -1.75 3.74 -26.82
CA LYS A 441 -1.80 3.21 -28.19
C LYS A 441 -2.01 4.30 -29.25
N ASP A 442 -1.85 5.56 -28.85
CA ASP A 442 -1.95 6.71 -29.76
C ASP A 442 -3.37 6.96 -30.30
N ARG A 443 -4.38 6.44 -29.59
CA ARG A 443 -5.80 6.59 -29.92
C ARG A 443 -6.47 7.58 -28.95
N VAL A 444 -5.82 8.74 -28.77
CA VAL A 444 -6.21 9.75 -27.77
C VAL A 444 -7.61 10.33 -28.08
N LEU A 445 -7.96 10.50 -29.35
CA LEU A 445 -9.29 10.97 -29.76
C LEU A 445 -10.37 9.97 -29.37
N ASP A 446 -10.13 8.67 -29.61
CA ASP A 446 -11.06 7.60 -29.20
C ASP A 446 -11.25 7.62 -27.68
N GLY A 447 -10.14 7.78 -26.94
CA GLY A 447 -10.18 7.93 -25.48
C GLY A 447 -10.99 9.14 -25.04
N PHE A 448 -10.83 10.28 -25.70
CA PHE A 448 -11.59 11.50 -25.40
C PHE A 448 -13.10 11.30 -25.67
N TYR A 449 -13.47 10.77 -26.81
CA TYR A 449 -14.88 10.54 -27.16
C TYR A 449 -15.52 9.50 -26.23
N LEU A 450 -14.77 8.49 -25.81
CA LEU A 450 -15.25 7.51 -24.84
C LEU A 450 -15.49 8.18 -23.46
N LEU A 451 -14.55 9.03 -23.02
CA LEU A 451 -14.71 9.81 -21.78
C LEU A 451 -15.96 10.71 -21.86
N GLU A 452 -16.14 11.40 -22.97
CA GLU A 452 -17.32 12.27 -23.21
C GLU A 452 -18.62 11.46 -23.14
N ALA A 453 -18.65 10.26 -23.72
CA ALA A 453 -19.80 9.36 -23.67
C ALA A 453 -20.11 8.91 -22.23
N ILE A 454 -19.09 8.56 -21.45
CA ILE A 454 -19.21 8.20 -20.02
C ILE A 454 -19.78 9.40 -19.22
N GLU A 455 -19.26 10.61 -19.46
CA GLU A 455 -19.71 11.84 -18.81
C GLU A 455 -21.19 12.13 -19.10
N ASN A 456 -21.60 11.98 -20.35
CA ASN A 456 -22.97 12.25 -20.80
C ASN A 456 -23.99 11.29 -20.17
N LYS A 457 -23.58 10.05 -19.90
CA LYS A 457 -24.42 9.06 -19.22
C LYS A 457 -24.52 9.29 -17.70
N GLY A 458 -23.60 10.03 -17.11
CA GLY A 458 -23.58 10.28 -15.67
C GLY A 458 -23.37 9.03 -14.82
N CYS A 459 -22.83 7.97 -15.42
CA CYS A 459 -22.72 6.63 -14.82
C CYS A 459 -21.49 6.46 -13.93
N LEU A 460 -20.61 7.47 -13.86
CA LEU A 460 -19.35 7.36 -13.11
C LEU A 460 -19.31 8.24 -11.88
N SER A 461 -18.97 7.65 -10.75
CA SER A 461 -18.67 8.39 -9.53
C SER A 461 -17.33 9.12 -9.62
N SER A 462 -16.31 8.49 -10.23
CA SER A 462 -14.99 9.10 -10.40
C SER A 462 -14.13 8.34 -11.42
N ILE A 463 -13.41 9.08 -12.25
CA ILE A 463 -12.27 8.57 -13.05
C ILE A 463 -11.01 9.09 -12.36
N ASP A 464 -9.94 8.32 -12.38
CA ASP A 464 -8.64 8.74 -11.84
C ASP A 464 -8.23 10.09 -12.45
N SER A 465 -7.85 11.04 -11.60
CA SER A 465 -7.44 12.40 -12.01
C SER A 465 -6.27 12.37 -13.01
N ASP A 466 -5.40 11.37 -12.91
CA ASP A 466 -4.26 11.19 -13.81
C ASP A 466 -4.71 10.96 -15.26
N ILE A 467 -5.85 10.28 -15.47
CA ILE A 467 -6.38 9.98 -16.81
C ILE A 467 -6.73 11.28 -17.55
N TYR A 468 -7.35 12.23 -16.87
CA TYR A 468 -7.64 13.55 -17.45
C TYR A 468 -6.35 14.25 -17.89
N SER A 469 -5.31 14.17 -17.08
CA SER A 469 -3.99 14.78 -17.37
C SER A 469 -3.33 14.11 -18.59
N ILE A 470 -3.33 12.78 -18.64
CA ILE A 470 -2.77 11.98 -19.74
C ILE A 470 -3.50 12.30 -21.07
N LEU A 471 -4.84 12.30 -21.03
CA LEU A 471 -5.65 12.63 -22.22
C LEU A 471 -5.40 14.06 -22.70
N LEU A 472 -5.33 15.02 -21.76
CA LEU A 472 -5.12 16.43 -22.11
C LEU A 472 -3.76 16.62 -22.78
N ILE A 473 -2.70 16.02 -22.24
CA ILE A 473 -1.35 16.05 -22.84
C ILE A 473 -1.38 15.44 -24.24
N GLY A 474 -1.96 14.25 -24.37
CA GLY A 474 -2.05 13.56 -25.66
C GLY A 474 -2.79 14.37 -26.72
N LEU A 475 -3.92 15.00 -26.35
CA LEU A 475 -4.69 15.87 -27.25
C LEU A 475 -3.88 17.11 -27.66
N CYS A 476 -3.17 17.73 -26.72
CA CYS A 476 -2.32 18.89 -26.98
C CYS A 476 -1.15 18.53 -27.90
N GLN A 477 -0.48 17.39 -27.65
CA GLN A 477 0.64 16.89 -28.46
C GLN A 477 0.23 16.62 -29.91
N ARG A 478 -1.02 16.18 -30.12
CA ARG A 478 -1.58 15.87 -31.45
C ARG A 478 -2.33 17.04 -32.08
N SER A 479 -2.26 18.22 -31.46
CA SER A 479 -2.91 19.45 -31.94
C SER A 479 -4.45 19.35 -32.04
N HIS A 480 -5.07 18.48 -31.23
CA HIS A 480 -6.54 18.38 -31.11
C HIS A 480 -7.04 19.40 -30.08
N LEU A 481 -6.86 20.70 -30.40
CA LEU A 481 -7.08 21.81 -29.46
C LEU A 481 -8.56 22.02 -29.11
N THR A 482 -9.47 21.67 -30.00
CA THR A 482 -10.93 21.73 -29.76
C THR A 482 -11.34 20.74 -28.69
N GLU A 483 -10.87 19.52 -28.79
CA GLU A 483 -11.14 18.43 -27.84
C GLU A 483 -10.43 18.69 -26.51
N ALA A 484 -9.20 19.20 -26.55
CA ALA A 484 -8.46 19.63 -25.36
C ALA A 484 -9.23 20.72 -24.58
N THR A 485 -9.83 21.69 -25.29
CA THR A 485 -10.67 22.74 -24.70
C THR A 485 -11.94 22.14 -24.05
N LYS A 486 -12.60 21.19 -24.70
CA LYS A 486 -13.77 20.50 -24.15
C LYS A 486 -13.38 19.73 -22.88
N LEU A 487 -12.24 19.00 -22.93
CA LEU A 487 -11.74 18.22 -21.79
C LEU A 487 -11.44 19.13 -20.60
N THR A 488 -10.82 20.29 -20.83
CA THR A 488 -10.54 21.28 -19.78
C THR A 488 -11.84 21.76 -19.11
N LYS A 489 -12.90 21.97 -19.88
CA LYS A 489 -14.23 22.36 -19.34
C LYS A 489 -14.80 21.24 -18.45
N ILE A 490 -14.66 19.97 -18.86
CA ILE A 490 -15.09 18.81 -18.05
C ILE A 490 -14.29 18.79 -16.74
N MET A 491 -12.96 18.95 -16.81
CA MET A 491 -12.09 18.99 -15.64
C MET A 491 -12.51 20.09 -14.66
N LEU A 492 -12.79 21.29 -15.15
CA LEU A 492 -13.24 22.42 -14.32
C LEU A 492 -14.59 22.14 -13.66
N LYS A 493 -15.55 21.60 -14.42
CA LYS A 493 -16.88 21.23 -13.92
C LYS A 493 -16.78 20.20 -12.78
N ARG A 494 -15.83 19.27 -12.86
CA ARG A 494 -15.60 18.21 -11.88
C ARG A 494 -14.58 18.59 -10.80
N SER A 495 -14.01 19.79 -10.85
CA SER A 495 -12.94 20.24 -9.93
C SER A 495 -11.72 19.31 -9.96
N VAL A 496 -11.42 18.72 -11.10
CA VAL A 496 -10.24 17.88 -11.32
C VAL A 496 -9.06 18.79 -11.62
N LEU A 497 -8.03 18.72 -10.76
CA LEU A 497 -6.81 19.51 -10.93
C LEU A 497 -5.79 18.74 -11.80
N LEU A 498 -5.09 19.48 -12.62
CA LEU A 498 -3.95 18.95 -13.38
C LEU A 498 -2.85 18.53 -12.40
N GLN A 499 -2.48 17.26 -12.45
CA GLN A 499 -1.52 16.68 -11.50
C GLN A 499 -0.08 17.08 -11.85
N PRO A 500 0.78 17.40 -10.87
CA PRO A 500 2.21 17.39 -11.11
C PRO A 500 2.67 15.95 -11.38
N PRO A 501 3.55 15.64 -12.33
CA PRO A 501 4.39 16.55 -13.14
C PRO A 501 3.75 17.07 -14.44
N TYR A 502 2.54 16.67 -14.77
CA TYR A 502 1.90 16.95 -16.07
C TYR A 502 1.66 18.44 -16.34
N LYS A 503 1.60 19.26 -15.29
CA LYS A 503 1.33 20.69 -15.39
C LYS A 503 2.38 21.40 -16.24
N ASP A 504 3.65 21.10 -15.99
CA ASP A 504 4.77 21.74 -16.70
C ASP A 504 4.81 21.29 -18.16
N ASP A 505 4.52 20.01 -18.42
CA ASP A 505 4.44 19.45 -19.78
C ASP A 505 3.35 20.15 -20.61
N VAL A 506 2.16 20.34 -20.04
CA VAL A 506 1.04 21.01 -20.72
C VAL A 506 1.40 22.47 -21.04
N ILE A 507 1.99 23.18 -20.07
CA ILE A 507 2.44 24.57 -20.24
C ILE A 507 3.48 24.64 -21.37
N ASP A 508 4.48 23.76 -21.35
CA ASP A 508 5.55 23.70 -22.36
C ASP A 508 4.98 23.44 -23.77
N ILE A 509 4.05 22.51 -23.90
CA ILE A 509 3.42 22.20 -25.20
C ILE A 509 2.62 23.40 -25.70
N LEU A 510 1.85 24.05 -24.83
CA LEU A 510 1.08 25.24 -25.20
C LEU A 510 1.99 26.42 -25.60
N LEU A 511 3.10 26.60 -24.92
CA LEU A 511 4.11 27.62 -25.26
C LEU A 511 4.81 27.32 -26.59
N LYS A 512 5.13 26.07 -26.87
CA LYS A 512 5.75 25.64 -28.13
C LYS A 512 4.79 25.74 -29.32
N SER A 513 3.49 25.55 -29.10
CA SER A 513 2.46 25.60 -30.14
C SER A 513 2.01 27.01 -30.56
N GLY A 514 2.56 28.08 -30.07
CA GLY A 514 2.36 29.43 -30.60
C GLY A 514 2.18 30.61 -29.65
N UNK A 515 2.35 30.33 -28.46
CA UNK A 515 2.22 31.17 -27.83
C UNK A 515 3.07 32.08 -27.75
N LYS A 516 3.98 32.32 -28.54
CA LYS A 516 5.11 33.23 -28.48
C LYS A 516 4.78 34.69 -28.83
N ARG A 517 3.54 35.01 -29.06
CA ARG A 517 3.22 36.37 -29.52
C ARG A 517 2.05 37.05 -28.80
N SER A 518 2.04 37.07 -27.47
CA SER A 518 1.25 38.09 -26.74
C SER A 518 1.41 38.04 -25.22
N CYS A 519 2.61 37.77 -24.73
CA CYS A 519 2.91 38.05 -23.33
C CYS A 519 3.61 39.38 -23.21
N GLU A 520 2.88 40.47 -23.37
CA GLU A 520 3.26 41.71 -22.68
C GLU A 520 2.93 41.52 -21.19
N PRO A 521 3.82 41.89 -20.30
CA PRO A 521 3.54 41.73 -18.87
C PRO A 521 2.36 42.62 -18.47
N VAL A 522 1.24 42.01 -18.21
CA VAL A 522 0.13 42.70 -17.54
C VAL A 522 0.56 42.88 -16.09
N ASP A 523 0.64 44.12 -15.68
CA ASP A 523 0.99 44.52 -14.33
C ASP A 523 -0.09 44.03 -13.35
N TRP A 524 0.25 43.06 -12.49
CA TRP A 524 -0.67 42.44 -11.54
C TRP A 524 -0.71 43.14 -10.17
N HIS A 525 -0.39 44.47 -10.14
CA HIS A 525 -0.45 45.27 -8.93
C HIS A 525 -1.71 46.18 -8.89
N THR A 526 -2.91 45.57 -8.89
CA THR A 526 -4.13 46.22 -8.37
C THR A 526 -5.08 45.14 -7.83
#